data_d772690a0b293dba29aebfd5d33df8c9
#
_entry.id   d772690a0b293dba29aebfd5d33df8c9
#
_cell.length_a   1.000
_cell.length_b   1.000
_cell.length_c   1.000
_cell.angle_alpha   90.00
_cell.angle_beta   90.00
_cell.angle_gamma   90.00
#
_symmetry.space_group_name_H-M   'P 1'
#
loop_
_entity.id
_entity.type
_entity.pdbx_description
1 polymer ?
#
loop_
_entity_poly.entity_id
_entity_poly.type
_entity_poly.pdbx_seq_one_letter_code
_entity_poly.pdbx_strand_id
1 'polypeptide(L)'
;IVEEGLAASALERGGAAGEPKVALRRMGDPVLATAAGFAHGALESDTAVTFAGGTQLLAVVALLRHAGVEATLPVATTSFLAADPSANVEALAADLDAALTVTDPGFAGSSHSAMAGYARGEAKEGVAMGGVLALAERAGLSMAQVRQAIETVYGRLIDSESER
;
A
#
# COMPACT_ATOMS: atom_id res chain seq x y z
N ILE A 1 7.07 0.74 -20.51
CA ILE A 1 6.75 1.69 -19.40
C ILE A 1 7.99 2.00 -18.57
N VAL A 2 8.69 1.00 -17.96
CA VAL A 2 9.87 1.29 -17.10
C VAL A 2 11.01 1.92 -17.89
N GLU A 3 11.38 1.35 -19.02
CA GLU A 3 12.46 1.89 -19.88
C GLU A 3 12.12 3.29 -20.44
N GLU A 4 10.88 3.52 -20.80
CA GLU A 4 10.39 4.85 -21.24
C GLU A 4 10.47 5.87 -20.11
N GLY A 5 10.11 5.48 -18.88
CA GLY A 5 10.23 6.33 -17.69
C GLY A 5 11.69 6.67 -17.37
N LEU A 6 12.60 5.69 -17.44
CA LEU A 6 14.02 5.90 -17.25
C LEU A 6 14.60 6.85 -18.33
N ALA A 7 14.26 6.61 -19.59
CA ALA A 7 14.70 7.47 -20.70
C ALA A 7 14.17 8.90 -20.54
N ALA A 8 12.89 9.08 -20.20
CA ALA A 8 12.28 10.40 -20.00
C ALA A 8 12.90 11.15 -18.81
N SER A 9 13.36 10.44 -17.79
CA SER A 9 14.01 11.01 -16.61
C SER A 9 15.53 11.18 -16.76
N ALA A 10 16.09 10.79 -17.91
CA ALA A 10 17.53 10.73 -18.15
C ALA A 10 18.28 9.92 -17.06
N LEU A 11 17.69 8.80 -16.65
CA LEU A 11 18.28 7.82 -15.75
C LEU A 11 18.51 6.50 -16.47
N GLU A 12 19.53 5.79 -16.05
CA GLU A 12 19.75 4.39 -16.39
C GLU A 12 19.38 3.49 -15.20
N ARG A 13 19.19 2.20 -15.45
CA ARG A 13 18.98 1.24 -14.37
C ARG A 13 20.14 1.28 -13.38
N GLY A 14 19.82 1.48 -12.10
CA GLY A 14 20.84 1.62 -11.05
C GLY A 14 21.51 2.98 -10.98
N GLY A 15 21.28 3.87 -11.94
CA GLY A 15 21.94 5.18 -12.01
C GLY A 15 21.65 6.14 -10.86
N ALA A 16 20.62 5.85 -10.06
CA ALA A 16 20.29 6.59 -8.84
C ALA A 16 20.45 5.73 -7.58
N ALA A 17 21.11 4.57 -7.67
CA ALA A 17 21.38 3.73 -6.51
C ALA A 17 22.23 4.50 -5.49
N GLY A 18 21.78 4.53 -4.23
CA GLY A 18 22.41 5.32 -3.18
C GLY A 18 22.13 6.83 -3.22
N GLU A 19 21.39 7.30 -4.23
CA GLU A 19 21.01 8.72 -4.37
C GLU A 19 19.47 8.91 -4.42
N PRO A 20 18.73 8.61 -3.35
CA PRO A 20 17.26 8.62 -3.36
C PRO A 20 16.68 10.00 -3.72
N LYS A 21 17.38 11.08 -3.38
CA LYS A 21 16.96 12.45 -3.75
C LYS A 21 17.04 12.71 -5.26
N VAL A 22 17.95 12.05 -5.97
CA VAL A 22 18.04 12.13 -7.44
C VAL A 22 16.87 11.35 -8.06
N ALA A 23 16.62 10.14 -7.57
CA ALA A 23 15.47 9.33 -8.01
C ALA A 23 14.14 10.10 -7.82
N LEU A 24 13.92 10.68 -6.63
CA LEU A 24 12.74 11.48 -6.33
C LEU A 24 12.58 12.70 -7.25
N ARG A 25 13.65 13.44 -7.50
CA ARG A 25 13.59 14.62 -8.37
C ARG A 25 13.27 14.28 -9.82
N ARG A 26 13.71 13.12 -10.30
CA ARG A 26 13.61 12.76 -11.71
C ARG A 26 12.41 11.87 -12.04
N MET A 27 11.99 11.02 -11.11
CA MET A 27 10.93 10.03 -11.33
C MET A 27 9.84 10.04 -10.26
N GLY A 28 10.05 10.73 -9.15
CA GLY A 28 9.09 10.80 -8.05
C GLY A 28 8.01 11.86 -8.28
N ASP A 29 7.05 11.82 -7.40
CA ASP A 29 5.99 12.82 -7.29
C ASP A 29 5.96 13.43 -5.86
N PRO A 30 5.18 14.51 -5.63
CA PRO A 30 5.10 15.13 -4.31
C PRO A 30 4.61 14.18 -3.20
N VAL A 31 3.77 13.20 -3.52
CA VAL A 31 3.24 12.24 -2.54
C VAL A 31 4.35 11.30 -2.07
N LEU A 32 5.10 10.72 -2.99
CA LEU A 32 6.24 9.85 -2.67
C LEU A 32 7.32 10.60 -1.89
N ALA A 33 7.62 11.85 -2.30
CA ALA A 33 8.59 12.69 -1.61
C ALA A 33 8.16 13.02 -0.16
N THR A 34 6.88 13.39 0.03
CA THR A 34 6.33 13.69 1.34
C THR A 34 6.30 12.45 2.22
N ALA A 35 5.83 11.31 1.69
CA ALA A 35 5.76 10.07 2.43
C ALA A 35 7.15 9.58 2.87
N ALA A 36 8.15 9.65 1.99
CA ALA A 36 9.52 9.28 2.32
C ALA A 36 10.13 10.20 3.38
N GLY A 37 9.96 11.52 3.25
CA GLY A 37 10.46 12.49 4.23
C GLY A 37 9.78 12.35 5.59
N PHE A 38 8.45 12.17 5.61
CA PHE A 38 7.69 11.97 6.84
C PHE A 38 8.13 10.67 7.55
N ALA A 39 8.20 9.56 6.81
CA ALA A 39 8.61 8.28 7.37
C ALA A 39 10.05 8.32 7.92
N HIS A 40 10.98 8.95 7.20
CA HIS A 40 12.35 9.12 7.64
C HIS A 40 12.42 9.87 8.98
N GLY A 41 11.77 11.04 9.07
CA GLY A 41 11.76 11.82 10.31
C GLY A 41 11.06 11.12 11.48
N ALA A 42 10.00 10.34 11.23
CA ALA A 42 9.34 9.53 12.25
C ALA A 42 10.27 8.45 12.79
N LEU A 43 10.99 7.75 11.90
CA LEU A 43 11.94 6.70 12.29
C LEU A 43 13.14 7.28 13.06
N GLU A 44 13.66 8.45 12.70
CA GLU A 44 14.71 9.15 13.47
C GLU A 44 14.24 9.55 14.88
N SER A 45 12.94 9.63 15.09
CA SER A 45 12.32 9.95 16.39
C SER A 45 11.81 8.71 17.13
N ASP A 46 12.31 7.51 16.81
CA ASP A 46 11.89 6.23 17.38
C ASP A 46 10.38 5.96 17.27
N THR A 47 9.72 6.58 16.28
CA THR A 47 8.30 6.36 16.03
C THR A 47 8.12 5.20 15.06
N ALA A 48 7.32 4.21 15.47
CA ALA A 48 6.99 3.08 14.61
C ALA A 48 6.17 3.51 13.40
N VAL A 49 6.60 3.11 12.21
CA VAL A 49 5.93 3.40 10.94
C VAL A 49 5.44 2.10 10.30
N THR A 50 4.21 2.10 9.80
CA THR A 50 3.69 1.03 8.95
C THR A 50 3.22 1.63 7.63
N PHE A 51 3.72 1.10 6.54
CA PHE A 51 3.33 1.54 5.19
C PHE A 51 2.06 0.80 4.76
N ALA A 52 0.98 1.53 4.56
CA ALA A 52 -0.32 0.97 4.18
C ALA A 52 -0.51 1.10 2.67
N GLY A 53 -0.33 0.03 1.92
CA GLY A 53 -0.51 0.07 0.47
C GLY A 53 0.17 -1.07 -0.27
N GLY A 54 0.56 -0.78 -1.50
CA GLY A 54 1.19 -1.75 -2.40
C GLY A 54 2.48 -1.24 -3.01
N THR A 55 2.63 -1.37 -4.32
CA THR A 55 3.85 -1.05 -5.06
C THR A 55 4.32 0.40 -4.88
N GLN A 56 3.40 1.36 -4.73
CA GLN A 56 3.75 2.76 -4.47
C GLN A 56 4.44 2.93 -3.11
N LEU A 57 3.96 2.24 -2.07
CA LEU A 57 4.56 2.31 -0.73
C LEU A 57 5.87 1.52 -0.68
N LEU A 58 6.00 0.45 -1.46
CA LEU A 58 7.28 -0.23 -1.64
C LEU A 58 8.32 0.67 -2.33
N ALA A 59 7.89 1.57 -3.22
CA ALA A 59 8.79 2.58 -3.76
C ALA A 59 9.29 3.55 -2.67
N VAL A 60 8.44 3.92 -1.70
CA VAL A 60 8.88 4.70 -0.53
C VAL A 60 9.87 3.91 0.33
N VAL A 61 9.60 2.62 0.57
CA VAL A 61 10.54 1.73 1.28
C VAL A 61 11.88 1.66 0.56
N ALA A 62 11.88 1.52 -0.77
CA ALA A 62 13.10 1.54 -1.57
C ALA A 62 13.90 2.84 -1.39
N LEU A 63 13.23 3.98 -1.41
CA LEU A 63 13.86 5.28 -1.17
C LEU A 63 14.52 5.35 0.21
N LEU A 64 13.85 4.84 1.25
CA LEU A 64 14.39 4.78 2.61
C LEU A 64 15.60 3.84 2.71
N ARG A 65 15.53 2.64 2.09
CA ARG A 65 16.69 1.72 2.01
C ARG A 65 17.89 2.36 1.32
N HIS A 66 17.66 3.04 0.19
CA HIS A 66 18.72 3.78 -0.49
C HIS A 66 19.22 5.01 0.29
N ALA A 67 18.43 5.53 1.22
CA ALA A 67 18.86 6.56 2.16
C ALA A 67 19.62 6.00 3.38
N GLY A 68 19.82 4.68 3.45
CA GLY A 68 20.54 4.02 4.55
C GLY A 68 19.71 3.67 5.76
N VAL A 69 18.37 3.68 5.65
CA VAL A 69 17.50 3.26 6.76
C VAL A 69 17.56 1.74 6.92
N GLU A 70 18.07 1.26 8.05
CA GLU A 70 18.18 -0.18 8.40
C GLU A 70 17.03 -0.68 9.28
N ALA A 71 16.18 0.23 9.79
CA ALA A 71 15.04 -0.13 10.63
C ALA A 71 14.08 -1.09 9.92
N THR A 72 13.30 -1.85 10.70
CA THR A 72 12.21 -2.67 10.15
C THR A 72 11.17 -1.76 9.49
N LEU A 73 10.83 -2.04 8.23
CA LEU A 73 9.89 -1.27 7.43
C LEU A 73 8.66 -2.17 7.09
N PRO A 74 7.67 -2.25 8.00
CA PRO A 74 6.49 -3.08 7.75
C PRO A 74 5.57 -2.44 6.70
N VAL A 75 5.16 -3.28 5.73
CA VAL A 75 4.19 -2.94 4.69
C VAL A 75 2.94 -3.79 4.89
N ALA A 76 1.79 -3.16 4.97
CA ALA A 76 0.50 -3.84 5.10
C ALA A 76 -0.34 -3.63 3.85
N THR A 77 -0.77 -4.73 3.24
CA THR A 77 -1.54 -4.75 2.00
C THR A 77 -2.71 -5.72 2.10
N THR A 78 -3.50 -5.82 1.04
CA THR A 78 -4.63 -6.74 0.95
C THR A 78 -4.29 -7.98 0.13
N SER A 79 -5.02 -9.07 0.39
CA SER A 79 -4.98 -10.29 -0.43
C SER A 79 -5.25 -10.03 -1.91
N PHE A 80 -6.06 -9.01 -2.23
CA PHE A 80 -6.39 -8.65 -3.61
C PHE A 80 -5.17 -8.16 -4.39
N LEU A 81 -4.31 -7.38 -3.74
CA LEU A 81 -3.08 -6.90 -4.37
C LEU A 81 -1.99 -7.97 -4.36
N ALA A 82 -1.87 -8.73 -3.27
CA ALA A 82 -0.91 -9.83 -3.18
C ALA A 82 -1.18 -10.92 -4.24
N ALA A 83 -2.46 -11.17 -4.56
CA ALA A 83 -2.87 -12.11 -5.59
C ALA A 83 -2.72 -11.57 -7.03
N ASP A 84 -2.40 -10.29 -7.23
CA ASP A 84 -2.22 -9.71 -8.56
C ASP A 84 -0.79 -9.97 -9.08
N PRO A 85 -0.61 -10.87 -10.05
CA PRO A 85 0.72 -11.21 -10.57
C PRO A 85 1.42 -10.02 -11.24
N SER A 86 0.66 -9.00 -11.67
CA SER A 86 1.23 -7.80 -12.29
C SER A 86 1.85 -6.85 -11.25
N ALA A 87 1.46 -6.95 -9.98
CA ALA A 87 1.97 -6.12 -8.90
C ALA A 87 3.28 -6.66 -8.31
N ASN A 88 3.48 -7.99 -8.32
CA ASN A 88 4.69 -8.66 -7.80
C ASN A 88 5.12 -8.18 -6.39
N VAL A 89 4.13 -7.90 -5.55
CA VAL A 89 4.33 -7.23 -4.24
C VAL A 89 5.21 -8.03 -3.31
N GLU A 90 5.04 -9.37 -3.28
CA GLU A 90 5.81 -10.25 -2.40
C GLU A 90 7.31 -10.25 -2.75
N ALA A 91 7.63 -10.37 -4.04
CA ALA A 91 9.02 -10.34 -4.48
C ALA A 91 9.66 -8.97 -4.23
N LEU A 92 8.95 -7.89 -4.53
CA LEU A 92 9.43 -6.53 -4.26
C LEU A 92 9.65 -6.29 -2.75
N ALA A 93 8.76 -6.78 -1.89
CA ALA A 93 8.93 -6.68 -0.44
C ALA A 93 10.16 -7.47 0.04
N ALA A 94 10.37 -8.67 -0.50
CA ALA A 94 11.54 -9.50 -0.18
C ALA A 94 12.85 -8.84 -0.62
N ASP A 95 12.90 -8.29 -1.84
CA ASP A 95 14.07 -7.58 -2.37
C ASP A 95 14.45 -6.35 -1.52
N LEU A 96 13.47 -5.73 -0.87
CA LEU A 96 13.65 -4.55 -0.03
C LEU A 96 13.81 -4.86 1.45
N ASP A 97 13.84 -6.14 1.82
CA ASP A 97 13.80 -6.58 3.23
C ASP A 97 12.67 -5.89 4.02
N ALA A 98 11.48 -5.82 3.40
CA ALA A 98 10.29 -5.24 3.99
C ALA A 98 9.40 -6.33 4.60
N ALA A 99 8.95 -6.12 5.84
CA ALA A 99 8.05 -7.05 6.52
C ALA A 99 6.63 -6.92 5.96
N LEU A 100 6.25 -7.82 5.06
CA LEU A 100 4.93 -7.78 4.42
C LEU A 100 3.85 -8.46 5.27
N THR A 101 2.76 -7.73 5.51
CA THR A 101 1.52 -8.27 6.11
C THR A 101 0.42 -8.22 5.06
N VAL A 102 -0.22 -9.35 4.82
CA VAL A 102 -1.33 -9.48 3.86
C VAL A 102 -2.61 -9.82 4.62
N THR A 103 -3.64 -8.99 4.48
CA THR A 103 -4.93 -9.20 5.15
C THR A 103 -6.06 -9.36 4.13
N ASP A 104 -6.91 -10.37 4.33
CA ASP A 104 -8.13 -10.60 3.55
C ASP A 104 -9.36 -10.16 4.34
N PRO A 105 -10.08 -9.10 3.92
CA PRO A 105 -11.31 -8.68 4.56
C PRO A 105 -12.49 -9.64 4.31
N GLY A 106 -12.33 -10.65 3.47
CA GLY A 106 -13.35 -11.66 3.16
C GLY A 106 -14.51 -11.12 2.33
N PHE A 107 -14.28 -10.15 1.45
CA PHE A 107 -15.32 -9.52 0.62
C PHE A 107 -15.98 -10.48 -0.37
N ALA A 108 -15.34 -11.59 -0.70
CA ALA A 108 -15.94 -12.65 -1.52
C ALA A 108 -17.24 -13.23 -0.90
N GLY A 109 -17.36 -13.18 0.43
CA GLY A 109 -18.55 -13.62 1.16
C GLY A 109 -19.59 -12.51 1.41
N SER A 110 -19.43 -11.32 0.83
CA SER A 110 -20.37 -10.22 0.98
C SER A 110 -21.62 -10.40 0.13
N SER A 111 -22.78 -10.01 0.68
CA SER A 111 -24.03 -9.91 -0.08
C SER A 111 -24.09 -8.69 -1.00
N HIS A 112 -23.21 -7.71 -0.80
CA HIS A 112 -23.14 -6.52 -1.62
C HIS A 112 -22.29 -6.76 -2.87
N SER A 113 -22.90 -6.57 -4.04
CA SER A 113 -22.26 -6.83 -5.34
C SER A 113 -20.95 -6.04 -5.56
N ALA A 114 -20.88 -4.81 -5.05
CA ALA A 114 -19.67 -3.98 -5.16
C ALA A 114 -18.50 -4.58 -4.39
N MET A 115 -18.72 -5.09 -3.16
CA MET A 115 -17.65 -5.75 -2.38
C MET A 115 -17.26 -7.08 -3.02
N ALA A 116 -18.23 -7.87 -3.47
CA ALA A 116 -17.95 -9.10 -4.20
C ALA A 116 -17.21 -8.82 -5.51
N GLY A 117 -17.53 -7.72 -6.21
CA GLY A 117 -16.80 -7.23 -7.38
C GLY A 117 -15.35 -6.86 -7.07
N TYR A 118 -15.13 -6.21 -5.96
CA TYR A 118 -13.77 -5.91 -5.49
C TYR A 118 -12.95 -7.19 -5.28
N ALA A 119 -13.54 -8.21 -4.65
CA ALA A 119 -12.89 -9.51 -4.45
C ALA A 119 -12.56 -10.23 -5.78
N ARG A 120 -13.30 -9.94 -6.87
CA ARG A 120 -13.01 -10.46 -8.21
C ARG A 120 -12.00 -9.61 -9.00
N GLY A 121 -11.46 -8.56 -8.40
CA GLY A 121 -10.49 -7.67 -9.05
C GLY A 121 -11.10 -6.65 -10.02
N GLU A 122 -12.42 -6.40 -9.94
CA GLU A 122 -13.11 -5.40 -10.76
C GLU A 122 -12.72 -3.96 -10.37
N ALA A 123 -12.24 -3.77 -9.15
CA ALA A 123 -11.64 -2.53 -8.67
C ALA A 123 -10.37 -2.84 -7.87
N LYS A 124 -9.33 -2.03 -8.06
CA LYS A 124 -8.03 -2.20 -7.40
C LYS A 124 -7.64 -1.00 -6.52
N GLU A 125 -8.58 -0.13 -6.25
CA GLU A 125 -8.37 1.03 -5.40
C GLU A 125 -8.54 0.67 -3.92
N GLY A 126 -8.04 1.50 -3.03
CA GLY A 126 -8.09 1.24 -1.59
C GLY A 126 -6.71 0.98 -1.00
N VAL A 127 -5.74 1.75 -1.46
CA VAL A 127 -4.30 1.63 -1.16
C VAL A 127 -4.01 1.52 0.33
N ALA A 128 -4.74 2.25 1.18
CA ALA A 128 -4.55 2.22 2.63
C ALA A 128 -5.34 1.08 3.33
N MET A 129 -6.18 0.34 2.63
CA MET A 129 -7.04 -0.68 3.23
C MET A 129 -6.24 -1.71 4.03
N GLY A 130 -5.16 -2.24 3.47
CA GLY A 130 -4.33 -3.24 4.15
C GLY A 130 -3.82 -2.78 5.52
N GLY A 131 -3.41 -1.51 5.63
CA GLY A 131 -2.95 -0.95 6.91
C GLY A 131 -4.07 -0.81 7.93
N VAL A 132 -5.25 -0.34 7.51
CA VAL A 132 -6.42 -0.22 8.40
C VAL A 132 -6.88 -1.59 8.87
N LEU A 133 -6.90 -2.60 7.99
CA LEU A 133 -7.22 -3.98 8.34
C LEU A 133 -6.22 -4.55 9.35
N ALA A 134 -4.92 -4.36 9.13
CA ALA A 134 -3.88 -4.79 10.05
C ALA A 134 -3.98 -4.08 11.41
N LEU A 135 -4.39 -2.81 11.46
CA LEU A 135 -4.69 -2.10 12.70
C LEU A 135 -5.90 -2.69 13.42
N ALA A 136 -6.97 -3.02 12.68
CA ALA A 136 -8.15 -3.65 13.24
C ALA A 136 -7.83 -5.02 13.86
N GLU A 137 -7.04 -5.85 13.19
CA GLU A 137 -6.57 -7.14 13.73
C GLU A 137 -5.75 -6.94 15.02
N ARG A 138 -4.82 -5.98 15.03
CA ARG A 138 -4.05 -5.64 16.24
C ARG A 138 -4.95 -5.15 17.40
N ALA A 139 -6.07 -4.51 17.08
CA ALA A 139 -7.08 -4.11 18.06
C ALA A 139 -8.00 -5.27 18.49
N GLY A 140 -7.78 -6.49 18.01
CA GLY A 140 -8.54 -7.69 18.37
C GLY A 140 -9.85 -7.88 17.59
N LEU A 141 -10.06 -7.13 16.51
CA LEU A 141 -11.22 -7.30 15.64
C LEU A 141 -10.98 -8.42 14.62
N SER A 142 -11.92 -9.32 14.49
CA SER A 142 -11.89 -10.30 13.39
C SER A 142 -12.25 -9.65 12.06
N MET A 143 -11.74 -10.17 10.96
CA MET A 143 -12.12 -9.68 9.63
C MET A 143 -13.60 -9.83 9.32
N ALA A 144 -14.29 -10.82 9.92
CA ALA A 144 -15.74 -10.93 9.83
C ALA A 144 -16.46 -9.73 10.47
N GLN A 145 -16.01 -9.27 11.64
CA GLN A 145 -16.56 -8.08 12.30
C GLN A 145 -16.29 -6.81 11.49
N VAL A 146 -15.10 -6.69 10.96
CA VAL A 146 -14.73 -5.56 10.08
C VAL A 146 -15.60 -5.55 8.83
N ARG A 147 -15.75 -6.68 8.15
CA ARG A 147 -16.62 -6.80 6.97
C ARG A 147 -18.07 -6.43 7.30
N GLN A 148 -18.62 -6.94 8.39
CA GLN A 148 -19.99 -6.62 8.81
C GLN A 148 -20.18 -5.12 9.09
N ALA A 149 -19.19 -4.46 9.70
CA ALA A 149 -19.23 -3.02 9.92
C ALA A 149 -19.21 -2.24 8.59
N ILE A 150 -18.36 -2.63 7.64
CA ILE A 150 -18.30 -2.04 6.30
C ILE A 150 -19.64 -2.23 5.57
N GLU A 151 -20.20 -3.42 5.57
CA GLU A 151 -21.52 -3.73 4.98
C GLU A 151 -22.64 -2.88 5.57
N THR A 152 -22.61 -2.67 6.88
CA THR A 152 -23.59 -1.82 7.57
C THR A 152 -23.49 -0.35 7.12
N VAL A 153 -22.28 0.18 7.02
CA VAL A 153 -22.06 1.57 6.58
C VAL A 153 -22.43 1.72 5.10
N TYR A 154 -22.03 0.77 4.27
CA TYR A 154 -22.34 0.76 2.85
C TYR A 154 -23.84 0.72 2.58
N GLY A 155 -24.59 -0.15 3.29
CA GLY A 155 -26.04 -0.22 3.19
C GLY A 155 -26.72 1.13 3.50
N ARG A 156 -26.31 1.81 4.58
CA ARG A 156 -26.84 3.13 4.94
C ARG A 156 -26.58 4.20 3.86
N LEU A 157 -25.43 4.15 3.20
CA LEU A 157 -25.08 5.09 2.13
C LEU A 157 -25.99 4.90 0.91
N ILE A 158 -26.23 3.65 0.50
CA ILE A 158 -27.11 3.34 -0.65
C ILE A 158 -28.55 3.73 -0.36
N ASP A 159 -29.05 3.40 0.83
CA ASP A 159 -30.43 3.73 1.22
C ASP A 159 -30.67 5.25 1.20
N SER A 160 -29.68 6.03 1.66
CA SER A 160 -29.73 7.50 1.66
C SER A 160 -29.72 8.13 0.27
N GLU A 161 -29.16 7.46 -0.73
CA GLU A 161 -29.17 7.92 -2.13
C GLU A 161 -30.49 7.58 -2.83
N SER A 162 -31.15 6.52 -2.42
CA SER A 162 -32.44 6.06 -3.00
C SER A 162 -33.63 6.95 -2.56
N GLU A 163 -33.45 7.74 -1.49
CA GLU A 163 -34.46 8.66 -0.95
C GLU A 163 -34.39 10.09 -1.52
N ARG A 164 -33.45 10.35 -2.43
CA ARG A 164 -33.28 11.65 -3.10
C ARG A 164 -33.74 11.64 -4.55
#